data_39e6961971fd3773f7736c1dc153e681
#
_entry.id   39e6961971fd3773f7736c1dc153e681
#
_cell.length_a   1.000
_cell.length_b   1.000
_cell.length_c   1.000
_cell.angle_alpha   90.00
_cell.angle_beta   90.00
_cell.angle_gamma   90.00
#
_symmetry.space_group_name_H-M   'P 1'
#
loop_
_entity.id
_entity.type
_entity.pdbx_description
1 polymer ?
#
loop_
_entity_poly.entity_id
_entity_poly.type
_entity_poly.pdbx_seq_one_letter_code
_entity_poly.pdbx_strand_id
1 'polypeptide(L)'
;WSRREYKVDDFEASTPINQALTAAHQALYGLSYSVIVALGASAGLGFVHTGHDLSFVYDFSDLYKAEYSIPIAFEVVKEYGKEDISTHTRYAMRDAFKDGRLIERMVKDLKYLLDVEDQTEVKAVMNLWDDKKGLQKFGVQYHELGE
;
A
#
# COMPACT_ATOMS: atom_id res chain seq x y z
N TRP A 1 -5.14 -14.53 -29.97
CA TRP A 1 -4.82 -13.63 -28.86
C TRP A 1 -3.37 -13.80 -28.42
N SER A 2 -2.64 -12.73 -28.41
CA SER A 2 -1.22 -12.78 -28.16
C SER A 2 -0.85 -12.00 -26.91
N ARG A 3 0.08 -12.55 -26.15
CA ARG A 3 0.60 -11.85 -24.98
C ARG A 3 1.22 -10.52 -25.29
N ARG A 4 1.63 -10.34 -26.51
CA ARG A 4 2.24 -9.08 -26.90
C ARG A 4 1.27 -7.92 -26.86
N GLU A 5 -0.01 -8.22 -26.85
CA GLU A 5 -1.03 -7.18 -26.76
C GLU A 5 -1.05 -6.53 -25.38
N TYR A 6 -0.41 -7.14 -24.40
CA TYR A 6 -0.30 -6.58 -23.07
C TYR A 6 0.98 -5.79 -22.86
N LYS A 7 1.46 -5.18 -23.88
CA LYS A 7 2.58 -4.28 -23.76
C LYS A 7 2.11 -2.92 -23.27
N VAL A 8 3.06 -2.00 -23.18
CA VAL A 8 2.79 -0.64 -22.73
C VAL A 8 1.64 0.00 -23.49
N ASP A 9 1.59 -0.20 -24.78
CA ASP A 9 0.55 0.39 -25.61
C ASP A 9 -0.84 -0.11 -25.21
N ASP A 10 -0.94 -1.41 -24.94
CA ASP A 10 -2.20 -1.99 -24.52
C ASP A 10 -2.59 -1.52 -23.13
N PHE A 11 -1.61 -1.29 -22.27
CA PHE A 11 -1.89 -0.73 -20.96
C PHE A 11 -2.48 0.67 -21.09
N GLU A 12 -1.93 1.49 -21.95
CA GLU A 12 -2.45 2.84 -22.20
C GLU A 12 -3.86 2.80 -22.76
N ALA A 13 -4.14 1.79 -23.56
CA ALA A 13 -5.46 1.60 -24.13
C ALA A 13 -6.39 0.80 -23.23
N SER A 14 -5.93 0.40 -22.05
CA SER A 14 -6.74 -0.40 -21.14
C SER A 14 -7.93 0.39 -20.62
N THR A 15 -8.95 -0.35 -20.20
CA THR A 15 -10.16 0.28 -19.72
C THR A 15 -9.89 1.14 -18.50
N PRO A 16 -10.71 2.17 -18.26
CA PRO A 16 -10.56 2.99 -17.06
C PRO A 16 -10.54 2.18 -15.78
N ILE A 17 -11.37 1.14 -15.69
CA ILE A 17 -11.39 0.32 -14.48
C ILE A 17 -10.07 -0.42 -14.26
N ASN A 18 -9.44 -0.90 -15.33
CA ASN A 18 -8.15 -1.56 -15.21
C ASN A 18 -7.06 -0.57 -14.78
N GLN A 19 -7.10 0.65 -15.29
CA GLN A 19 -6.18 1.69 -14.86
C GLN A 19 -6.38 2.03 -13.39
N ALA A 20 -7.63 2.12 -12.96
CA ALA A 20 -7.95 2.43 -11.57
C ALA A 20 -7.50 1.28 -10.65
N LEU A 21 -7.78 0.05 -11.03
CA LEU A 21 -7.38 -1.11 -10.23
C LEU A 21 -5.85 -1.17 -10.11
N THR A 22 -5.14 -0.95 -11.20
CA THR A 22 -3.68 -0.95 -11.17
C THR A 22 -3.15 0.10 -10.21
N ALA A 23 -3.65 1.33 -10.31
CA ALA A 23 -3.19 2.42 -9.46
C ALA A 23 -3.55 2.15 -7.99
N ALA A 24 -4.75 1.65 -7.73
CA ALA A 24 -5.20 1.35 -6.37
C ALA A 24 -4.37 0.22 -5.74
N HIS A 25 -4.11 -0.83 -6.50
CA HIS A 25 -3.29 -1.94 -6.01
C HIS A 25 -1.85 -1.51 -5.75
N GLN A 26 -1.30 -0.65 -6.59
CA GLN A 26 0.04 -0.13 -6.39
C GLN A 26 0.14 0.68 -5.10
N ALA A 27 -0.85 1.51 -4.82
CA ALA A 27 -0.88 2.27 -3.57
C ALA A 27 -0.95 1.35 -2.36
N LEU A 28 -1.75 0.29 -2.47
CA LEU A 28 -1.89 -0.69 -1.39
C LEU A 28 -0.58 -1.46 -1.17
N TYR A 29 0.10 -1.85 -2.25
CA TYR A 29 1.40 -2.52 -2.14
C TYR A 29 2.44 -1.63 -1.44
N GLY A 30 2.47 -0.35 -1.80
CA GLY A 30 3.38 0.59 -1.16
C GLY A 30 3.14 0.70 0.33
N LEU A 31 1.88 0.79 0.74
CA LEU A 31 1.53 0.86 2.14
C LEU A 31 1.92 -0.43 2.87
N SER A 32 1.59 -1.58 2.29
CA SER A 32 1.92 -2.87 2.88
C SER A 32 3.43 -3.04 3.06
N TYR A 33 4.18 -2.68 2.05
CA TYR A 33 5.64 -2.76 2.11
C TYR A 33 6.19 -1.89 3.25
N SER A 34 5.67 -0.67 3.37
CA SER A 34 6.09 0.24 4.43
C SER A 34 5.81 -0.32 5.82
N VAL A 35 4.64 -0.92 6.00
CA VAL A 35 4.28 -1.52 7.28
C VAL A 35 5.17 -2.70 7.61
N ILE A 36 5.42 -3.56 6.63
CA ILE A 36 6.28 -4.74 6.81
C ILE A 36 7.69 -4.32 7.23
N VAL A 37 8.26 -3.35 6.53
CA VAL A 37 9.61 -2.87 6.83
C VAL A 37 9.66 -2.22 8.21
N ALA A 38 8.67 -1.40 8.54
CA ALA A 38 8.63 -0.72 9.82
C ALA A 38 8.52 -1.72 10.98
N LEU A 39 7.68 -2.73 10.84
CA LEU A 39 7.54 -3.75 11.89
C LEU A 39 8.83 -4.54 12.03
N GLY A 40 9.45 -4.93 10.93
CA GLY A 40 10.69 -5.66 10.96
C GLY A 40 11.81 -4.89 11.63
N ALA A 41 11.95 -3.62 11.30
CA ALA A 41 12.96 -2.77 11.89
C ALA A 41 12.71 -2.57 13.39
N SER A 42 11.47 -2.33 13.76
CA SER A 42 11.10 -2.06 15.14
C SER A 42 11.24 -3.28 16.02
N ALA A 43 10.89 -4.44 15.51
CA ALA A 43 10.92 -5.70 16.27
C ALA A 43 12.31 -6.34 16.31
N GLY A 44 13.27 -5.79 15.59
CA GLY A 44 14.60 -6.41 15.50
C GLY A 44 14.58 -7.77 14.84
N LEU A 45 13.51 -8.10 14.16
CA LEU A 45 13.39 -9.35 13.44
C LEU A 45 14.13 -9.20 12.13
N GLY A 46 14.73 -10.23 11.65
CA GLY A 46 15.42 -10.19 10.36
C GLY A 46 14.48 -9.99 9.19
N PHE A 47 13.47 -9.22 9.38
CA PHE A 47 12.38 -9.02 8.46
C PHE A 47 12.73 -8.26 7.25
N VAL A 48 13.84 -7.58 7.31
CA VAL A 48 14.42 -6.98 6.13
C VAL A 48 14.48 -8.01 5.01
N HIS A 49 14.76 -9.24 5.37
CA HIS A 49 14.76 -10.33 4.39
C HIS A 49 13.37 -10.61 3.85
N THR A 50 12.37 -10.61 4.73
CA THR A 50 11.00 -10.79 4.30
C THR A 50 10.53 -9.61 3.48
N GLY A 51 10.97 -8.41 3.83
CA GLY A 51 10.65 -7.21 3.08
C GLY A 51 11.18 -7.24 1.65
N HIS A 52 12.21 -8.02 1.38
CA HIS A 52 12.71 -8.21 0.04
C HIS A 52 11.92 -9.23 -0.75
N ASP A 53 11.09 -10.00 -0.10
CA ASP A 53 10.23 -10.96 -0.77
C ASP A 53 8.94 -10.26 -1.21
N LEU A 54 8.93 -9.82 -2.44
CA LEU A 54 7.77 -9.12 -2.99
C LEU A 54 6.53 -10.00 -3.02
N SER A 55 6.71 -11.32 -3.11
CA SER A 55 5.58 -12.24 -3.06
C SER A 55 4.83 -12.10 -1.75
N PHE A 56 5.55 -11.99 -0.66
CA PHE A 56 4.92 -11.80 0.64
C PHE A 56 4.16 -10.48 0.71
N VAL A 57 4.75 -9.42 0.18
CA VAL A 57 4.10 -8.11 0.15
C VAL A 57 2.79 -8.17 -0.64
N TYR A 58 2.83 -8.80 -1.80
CA TYR A 58 1.64 -8.93 -2.64
C TYR A 58 0.57 -9.78 -1.97
N ASP A 59 0.95 -10.90 -1.39
CA ASP A 59 0.00 -11.77 -0.69
C ASP A 59 -0.63 -11.07 0.50
N PHE A 60 0.17 -10.33 1.25
CA PHE A 60 -0.34 -9.57 2.38
C PHE A 60 -1.32 -8.48 1.91
N SER A 61 -0.96 -7.77 0.85
CA SER A 61 -1.81 -6.73 0.29
C SER A 61 -3.14 -7.27 -0.20
N ASP A 62 -3.15 -8.49 -0.72
CA ASP A 62 -4.36 -9.10 -1.25
C ASP A 62 -5.46 -9.21 -0.21
N LEU A 63 -5.10 -9.27 1.06
CA LEU A 63 -6.08 -9.35 2.14
C LEU A 63 -6.98 -8.11 2.21
N TYR A 64 -6.51 -7.00 1.68
CA TYR A 64 -7.21 -5.71 1.81
C TYR A 64 -7.82 -5.22 0.49
N LYS A 65 -7.63 -5.94 -0.59
CA LYS A 65 -8.10 -5.49 -1.90
C LYS A 65 -9.61 -5.35 -1.98
N ALA A 66 -10.32 -6.32 -1.44
CA ALA A 66 -11.79 -6.33 -1.50
C ALA A 66 -12.42 -5.17 -0.72
N GLU A 67 -11.75 -4.70 0.32
CA GLU A 67 -12.25 -3.63 1.15
C GLU A 67 -11.78 -2.24 0.72
N TYR A 68 -10.63 -2.14 0.10
CA TYR A 68 -10.03 -0.85 -0.20
C TYR A 68 -9.81 -0.61 -1.68
N SER A 69 -8.92 -1.35 -2.31
CA SER A 69 -8.54 -1.01 -3.68
C SER A 69 -9.66 -1.24 -4.69
N ILE A 70 -10.38 -2.33 -4.56
CA ILE A 70 -11.42 -2.63 -5.52
C ILE A 70 -12.59 -1.64 -5.45
N PRO A 71 -13.19 -1.40 -4.28
CA PRO A 71 -14.28 -0.43 -4.19
C PRO A 71 -13.87 0.98 -4.60
N ILE A 72 -12.67 1.40 -4.20
CA ILE A 72 -12.19 2.74 -4.53
C ILE A 72 -11.99 2.88 -6.04
N ALA A 73 -11.43 1.86 -6.68
CA ALA A 73 -11.24 1.89 -8.13
C ALA A 73 -12.58 2.06 -8.87
N PHE A 74 -13.59 1.31 -8.46
CA PHE A 74 -14.90 1.43 -9.08
C PHE A 74 -15.54 2.78 -8.84
N GLU A 75 -15.39 3.33 -7.65
CA GLU A 75 -15.92 4.65 -7.34
C GLU A 75 -15.26 5.75 -8.15
N VAL A 76 -13.95 5.68 -8.32
CA VAL A 76 -13.22 6.67 -9.11
C VAL A 76 -13.68 6.64 -10.55
N VAL A 77 -13.82 5.46 -11.14
CA VAL A 77 -14.30 5.35 -12.51
C VAL A 77 -15.71 5.88 -12.65
N LYS A 78 -16.56 5.60 -11.66
CA LYS A 78 -17.92 6.08 -11.66
C LYS A 78 -17.97 7.61 -11.64
N GLU A 79 -17.09 8.23 -10.88
CA GLU A 79 -17.11 9.68 -10.72
C GLU A 79 -16.40 10.42 -11.85
N TYR A 80 -15.28 9.92 -12.29
CA TYR A 80 -14.43 10.64 -13.25
C TYR A 80 -14.43 10.08 -14.67
N GLY A 81 -15.07 8.94 -14.87
CA GLY A 81 -15.11 8.31 -16.17
C GLY A 81 -13.74 7.79 -16.58
N LYS A 82 -13.12 8.47 -17.54
CA LYS A 82 -11.80 8.04 -18.04
C LYS A 82 -10.75 9.14 -17.97
N GLU A 83 -11.05 10.23 -17.27
CA GLU A 83 -10.11 11.34 -17.16
C GLU A 83 -9.22 11.21 -15.96
N ASP A 84 -7.91 11.20 -16.18
CA ASP A 84 -6.90 11.17 -15.14
C ASP A 84 -7.15 10.10 -14.07
N ILE A 85 -7.60 8.94 -14.51
CA ILE A 85 -8.03 7.87 -13.61
C ILE A 85 -6.94 7.49 -12.62
N SER A 86 -5.71 7.31 -13.09
CA SER A 86 -4.62 6.91 -12.20
C SER A 86 -4.37 7.94 -11.10
N THR A 87 -4.41 9.21 -11.46
CA THR A 87 -4.18 10.29 -10.50
C THR A 87 -5.30 10.37 -9.47
N HIS A 88 -6.55 10.34 -9.93
CA HIS A 88 -7.70 10.37 -9.02
C HIS A 88 -7.71 9.16 -8.11
N THR A 89 -7.34 8.01 -8.63
CA THR A 89 -7.30 6.79 -7.82
C THR A 89 -6.24 6.88 -6.74
N ARG A 90 -5.05 7.39 -7.08
CA ARG A 90 -3.99 7.55 -6.08
C ARG A 90 -4.43 8.48 -4.96
N TYR A 91 -5.08 9.58 -5.30
CA TYR A 91 -5.58 10.51 -4.29
C TYR A 91 -6.66 9.87 -3.42
N ALA A 92 -7.58 9.14 -4.03
CA ALA A 92 -8.64 8.46 -3.29
C ALA A 92 -8.08 7.42 -2.32
N MET A 93 -7.08 6.66 -2.75
CA MET A 93 -6.42 5.69 -1.87
C MET A 93 -5.70 6.38 -0.73
N ARG A 94 -4.99 7.46 -1.02
CA ARG A 94 -4.31 8.22 0.02
C ARG A 94 -5.29 8.75 1.05
N ASP A 95 -6.43 9.27 0.59
CA ASP A 95 -7.46 9.75 1.50
C ASP A 95 -8.02 8.63 2.37
N ALA A 96 -8.18 7.44 1.79
CA ALA A 96 -8.66 6.28 2.55
C ALA A 96 -7.67 5.84 3.63
N PHE A 97 -6.38 6.12 3.44
CA PHE A 97 -5.36 5.74 4.43
C PHE A 97 -5.20 6.76 5.56
N LYS A 98 -5.76 7.96 5.39
CA LYS A 98 -5.50 9.07 6.32
C LYS A 98 -5.92 8.84 7.75
N ASP A 99 -7.00 8.11 7.97
CA ASP A 99 -7.50 7.89 9.33
C ASP A 99 -6.67 6.88 10.12
N GLY A 100 -5.73 6.22 9.48
CA GLY A 100 -4.84 5.26 10.13
C GLY A 100 -5.46 3.92 10.44
N ARG A 101 -6.72 3.72 10.14
CA ARG A 101 -7.41 2.46 10.46
C ARG A 101 -6.82 1.27 9.73
N LEU A 102 -6.53 1.44 8.45
CA LEU A 102 -5.97 0.35 7.67
C LEU A 102 -4.57 0.02 8.16
N ILE A 103 -3.76 1.03 8.43
CA ILE A 103 -2.40 0.82 8.94
C ILE A 103 -2.44 0.08 10.26
N GLU A 104 -3.31 0.50 11.16
CA GLU A 104 -3.47 -0.16 12.45
C GLU A 104 -3.87 -1.62 12.28
N ARG A 105 -4.79 -1.89 11.37
CA ARG A 105 -5.23 -3.25 11.09
C ARG A 105 -4.11 -4.07 10.46
N MET A 106 -3.35 -3.49 9.54
CA MET A 106 -2.21 -4.16 8.94
C MET A 106 -1.16 -4.55 9.97
N VAL A 107 -0.88 -3.66 10.91
CA VAL A 107 0.08 -3.95 11.98
C VAL A 107 -0.40 -5.14 12.80
N LYS A 108 -1.66 -5.16 13.17
CA LYS A 108 -2.23 -6.26 13.94
C LYS A 108 -2.20 -7.57 13.17
N ASP A 109 -2.59 -7.52 11.91
CA ASP A 109 -2.63 -8.71 11.07
C ASP A 109 -1.23 -9.25 10.84
N LEU A 110 -0.29 -8.37 10.59
CA LEU A 110 1.10 -8.76 10.36
C LEU A 110 1.71 -9.35 11.61
N LYS A 111 1.43 -8.74 12.77
CA LYS A 111 1.88 -9.28 14.04
C LYS A 111 1.37 -10.71 14.25
N TYR A 112 0.12 -10.92 13.95
CA TYR A 112 -0.49 -12.25 14.07
C TYR A 112 0.18 -13.25 13.13
N LEU A 113 0.39 -12.85 11.87
CA LEU A 113 1.00 -13.73 10.86
C LEU A 113 2.44 -14.10 11.21
N LEU A 114 3.15 -13.19 11.86
CA LEU A 114 4.56 -13.35 12.14
C LEU A 114 4.83 -13.78 13.56
N ASP A 115 3.77 -14.01 14.32
CA ASP A 115 3.86 -14.46 15.71
C ASP A 115 4.66 -13.50 16.60
N VAL A 116 4.51 -12.21 16.36
CA VAL A 116 5.08 -11.17 17.20
C VAL A 116 4.08 -10.87 18.30
N GLU A 117 4.44 -11.12 19.55
CA GLU A 117 3.50 -11.02 20.66
C GLU A 117 3.65 -9.77 21.53
N ASP A 118 4.74 -9.06 21.39
CA ASP A 118 5.03 -7.92 22.24
C ASP A 118 4.23 -6.69 21.83
N GLN A 119 3.32 -6.26 22.72
CA GLN A 119 2.50 -5.09 22.49
C GLN A 119 3.32 -3.81 22.36
N THR A 120 4.46 -3.76 23.00
CA THR A 120 5.37 -2.62 22.91
C THR A 120 5.87 -2.43 21.50
N GLU A 121 6.17 -3.54 20.84
CA GLU A 121 6.63 -3.50 19.44
C GLU A 121 5.57 -2.96 18.52
N VAL A 122 4.32 -3.35 18.73
CA VAL A 122 3.20 -2.84 17.92
C VAL A 122 3.09 -1.32 18.10
N LYS A 123 3.17 -0.85 19.34
CA LYS A 123 3.10 0.59 19.59
C LYS A 123 4.25 1.34 18.94
N ALA A 124 5.44 0.76 18.98
CA ALA A 124 6.60 1.38 18.36
C ALA A 124 6.41 1.53 16.85
N VAL A 125 5.86 0.52 16.18
CA VAL A 125 5.58 0.59 14.76
C VAL A 125 4.56 1.66 14.46
N MET A 126 3.50 1.73 15.24
CA MET A 126 2.46 2.73 15.04
C MET A 126 3.01 4.15 15.23
N ASN A 127 3.84 4.34 16.24
CA ASN A 127 4.47 5.64 16.47
C ASN A 127 5.38 6.04 15.32
N LEU A 128 6.16 5.10 14.83
CA LEU A 128 7.02 5.32 13.68
C LEU A 128 6.23 5.76 12.48
N TRP A 129 5.10 5.13 12.25
CA TRP A 129 4.24 5.48 11.15
C TRP A 129 3.66 6.89 11.30
N ASP A 130 3.25 7.25 12.51
CA ASP A 130 2.71 8.57 12.75
C ASP A 130 3.76 9.64 12.51
N ASP A 131 4.99 9.40 12.92
CA ASP A 131 6.10 10.30 12.65
C ASP A 131 6.34 10.45 11.15
N LYS A 132 6.30 9.34 10.43
CA LYS A 132 6.42 9.38 8.98
C LYS A 132 5.33 10.19 8.33
N LYS A 133 4.10 10.02 8.79
CA LYS A 133 2.97 10.78 8.26
C LYS A 133 3.18 12.27 8.47
N GLY A 134 3.67 12.63 9.63
CA GLY A 134 4.00 14.02 9.90
C GLY A 134 5.03 14.56 8.93
N LEU A 135 6.08 13.80 8.70
CA LEU A 135 7.13 14.19 7.78
C LEU A 135 6.69 14.18 6.33
N GLN A 136 5.84 13.24 5.96
CA GLN A 136 5.36 13.16 4.59
C GLN A 136 4.62 14.40 4.13
N LYS A 137 4.02 15.11 5.04
CA LYS A 137 3.38 16.37 4.70
C LYS A 137 4.36 17.36 4.10
N PHE A 138 5.62 17.18 4.36
CA PHE A 138 6.68 18.06 3.86
C PHE A 138 7.40 17.50 2.65
N GLY A 139 7.08 16.26 2.26
CA GLY A 139 7.58 15.68 1.03
C GLY A 139 9.04 15.30 1.00
N VAL A 140 9.68 15.17 2.14
CA VAL A 140 11.13 14.90 2.19
C VAL A 140 11.51 13.60 2.90
N GLN A 141 10.61 12.99 3.58
CA GLN A 141 10.95 11.88 4.47
C GLN A 141 11.52 10.66 3.77
N TYR A 142 11.19 10.44 2.51
CA TYR A 142 11.70 9.27 1.81
C TYR A 142 13.20 9.32 1.63
N HIS A 143 13.74 10.49 1.38
CA HIS A 143 15.18 10.65 1.27
C HIS A 143 15.85 10.40 2.60
N GLU A 144 15.28 10.94 3.65
CA GLU A 144 15.82 10.79 4.99
C GLU A 144 15.77 9.36 5.48
N LEU A 145 14.72 8.64 5.13
CA LEU A 145 14.56 7.26 5.56
C LEU A 145 15.36 6.28 4.72
N GLY A 146 15.69 6.65 3.51
CA GLY A 146 16.51 5.83 2.63
C GLY A 146 17.97 5.82 3.05
N GLU A 147 18.35 6.73 3.87
CA GLU A 147 19.70 6.79 4.40
C GLU A 147 19.85 5.83 5.57
#